data_b644bc64b832ea2b282112c1acbf6d1a
#
_entry.id   b644bc64b832ea2b282112c1acbf6d1a
#
_cell.length_a   1.000
_cell.length_b   1.000
_cell.length_c   1.000
_cell.angle_alpha   90.00
_cell.angle_beta   90.00
_cell.angle_gamma   90.00
#
_symmetry.space_group_name_H-M   'P 1'
#
loop_
_entity.id
_entity.type
_entity.pdbx_description
1 polymer ?
#
loop_
_entity_poly.entity_id
_entity_poly.type
_entity_poly.pdbx_seq_one_letter_code
_entity_poly.pdbx_strand_id
1 'polypeptide(L)'
;MILEITKLGEEILRKKAEPVAEVTDEIRKLADDMLETMIEANGVGLAGPQVEKNLRIFVAMADDDVKRVFINPQIIKTSEEVEEYEEGCLSIPQVYESITRPSRVTVQALNEKGRPFTLDADGLLARIIQHEYDHLDGILYIDRGDKDFAEKTEAQFKKRAERAAQKAKEKEAKARKIAAKIAAKEAKKTQ
;
A
#
# COMPACT_ATOMS: atom_id res chain seq x y z
N MET A 1 -9.46 7.08 -10.71
CA MET A 1 -9.94 7.73 -9.43
C MET A 1 -8.88 7.50 -8.37
N ILE A 2 -8.48 8.56 -7.64
CA ILE A 2 -7.49 8.42 -6.57
C ILE A 2 -8.08 7.64 -5.38
N LEU A 3 -7.39 6.59 -4.96
CA LEU A 3 -7.76 5.74 -3.84
C LEU A 3 -7.06 6.21 -2.56
N GLU A 4 -7.65 5.91 -1.41
CA GLU A 4 -6.99 6.16 -0.13
C GLU A 4 -5.91 5.09 0.13
N ILE A 5 -4.71 5.54 0.53
CA ILE A 5 -3.60 4.64 0.82
C ILE A 5 -3.61 4.28 2.31
N THR A 6 -3.82 3.00 2.57
CA THR A 6 -3.80 2.37 3.90
C THR A 6 -2.45 2.56 4.59
N LYS A 7 -2.45 2.87 5.88
CA LYS A 7 -1.23 3.15 6.65
C LYS A 7 -0.87 2.01 7.60
N LEU A 8 0.40 1.93 7.96
CA LEU A 8 0.91 0.98 8.94
C LEU A 8 0.09 1.00 10.23
N GLY A 9 -0.34 -0.18 10.67
CA GLY A 9 -1.25 -0.40 11.78
C GLY A 9 -2.62 -0.92 11.36
N GLU A 10 -2.99 -0.77 10.08
CA GLU A 10 -4.22 -1.36 9.55
C GLU A 10 -4.02 -2.85 9.28
N GLU A 11 -4.97 -3.68 9.74
CA GLU A 11 -4.86 -5.14 9.69
C GLU A 11 -4.69 -5.71 8.28
N ILE A 12 -5.27 -5.04 7.28
CA ILE A 12 -5.24 -5.52 5.89
C ILE A 12 -3.80 -5.64 5.36
N LEU A 13 -2.88 -4.78 5.81
CA LEU A 13 -1.47 -4.82 5.40
C LEU A 13 -0.72 -6.04 5.94
N ARG A 14 -1.30 -6.76 6.91
CA ARG A 14 -0.75 -7.97 7.51
C ARG A 14 -1.49 -9.24 7.07
N LYS A 15 -2.50 -9.12 6.21
CA LYS A 15 -3.24 -10.25 5.67
C LYS A 15 -2.62 -10.74 4.38
N LYS A 16 -2.67 -12.06 4.17
CA LYS A 16 -2.35 -12.65 2.88
C LYS A 16 -3.49 -12.33 1.91
N ALA A 17 -3.14 -11.73 0.77
CA ALA A 17 -4.10 -11.35 -0.24
C ALA A 17 -4.65 -12.57 -1.01
N GLU A 18 -5.94 -12.49 -1.37
CA GLU A 18 -6.67 -13.53 -2.07
C GLU A 18 -6.43 -13.46 -3.58
N PRO A 19 -6.34 -14.60 -4.27
CA PRO A 19 -6.21 -14.62 -5.71
C PRO A 19 -7.39 -13.93 -6.40
N VAL A 20 -7.12 -13.22 -7.49
CA VAL A 20 -8.13 -12.71 -8.41
C VAL A 20 -8.65 -13.89 -9.23
N ALA A 21 -9.93 -14.22 -9.09
CA ALA A 21 -10.54 -15.37 -9.77
C ALA A 21 -10.66 -15.14 -11.28
N GLU A 22 -11.01 -13.91 -11.68
CA GLU A 22 -11.20 -13.51 -13.08
C GLU A 22 -10.82 -12.03 -13.25
N VAL A 23 -10.22 -11.68 -14.38
CA VAL A 23 -9.87 -10.29 -14.73
C VAL A 23 -11.07 -9.62 -15.38
N THR A 24 -12.01 -9.15 -14.54
CA THR A 24 -13.21 -8.43 -14.96
C THR A 24 -12.92 -6.95 -15.25
N ASP A 25 -13.93 -6.21 -15.73
CA ASP A 25 -13.81 -4.76 -15.93
C ASP A 25 -13.58 -4.00 -14.62
N GLU A 26 -14.10 -4.50 -13.50
CA GLU A 26 -13.84 -3.95 -12.16
C GLU A 26 -12.35 -4.11 -11.77
N ILE A 27 -11.73 -5.25 -12.08
CA ILE A 27 -10.29 -5.47 -11.84
C ILE A 27 -9.45 -4.57 -12.73
N ARG A 28 -9.82 -4.40 -14.01
CA ARG A 28 -9.13 -3.45 -14.92
C ARG A 28 -9.22 -2.02 -14.39
N LYS A 29 -10.45 -1.62 -14.00
CA LYS A 29 -10.65 -0.30 -13.42
C LYS A 29 -9.85 -0.12 -12.12
N LEU A 30 -9.80 -1.12 -11.27
CA LEU A 30 -8.97 -1.09 -10.06
C LEU A 30 -7.49 -0.90 -10.40
N ALA A 31 -6.96 -1.62 -11.38
CA ALA A 31 -5.57 -1.46 -11.83
C ALA A 31 -5.28 -0.04 -12.33
N ASP A 32 -6.20 0.56 -13.10
CA ASP A 32 -6.07 1.95 -13.57
C ASP A 32 -6.12 2.94 -12.41
N ASP A 33 -7.06 2.79 -11.47
CA ASP A 33 -7.18 3.62 -10.28
C ASP A 33 -5.93 3.50 -9.38
N MET A 34 -5.35 2.29 -9.26
CA MET A 34 -4.10 2.04 -8.54
C MET A 34 -2.90 2.74 -9.21
N LEU A 35 -2.77 2.66 -10.54
CA LEU A 35 -1.72 3.35 -11.29
C LEU A 35 -1.81 4.87 -11.11
N GLU A 36 -3.01 5.43 -11.23
CA GLU A 36 -3.26 6.86 -11.01
C GLU A 36 -2.89 7.27 -9.58
N THR A 37 -3.31 6.49 -8.57
CA THR A 37 -3.01 6.72 -7.16
C THR A 37 -1.51 6.66 -6.87
N MET A 38 -0.82 5.66 -7.41
CA MET A 38 0.62 5.48 -7.26
C MET A 38 1.39 6.69 -7.79
N ILE A 39 1.04 7.16 -8.99
CA ILE A 39 1.67 8.30 -9.65
C ILE A 39 1.41 9.59 -8.86
N GLU A 40 0.17 9.84 -8.45
CA GLU A 40 -0.21 11.03 -7.65
C GLU A 40 0.53 11.06 -6.31
N ALA A 41 0.76 9.88 -5.71
CA ALA A 41 1.51 9.75 -4.47
C ALA A 41 3.04 9.77 -4.66
N ASN A 42 3.55 9.97 -5.89
CA ASN A 42 4.96 9.89 -6.25
C ASN A 42 5.60 8.54 -5.86
N GLY A 43 4.84 7.45 -5.98
CA GLY A 43 5.31 6.09 -5.76
C GLY A 43 5.75 5.42 -7.05
N VAL A 44 6.48 4.31 -6.90
CA VAL A 44 6.95 3.46 -8.01
C VAL A 44 6.27 2.09 -8.04
N GLY A 45 5.56 1.73 -6.96
CA GLY A 45 4.75 0.52 -6.81
C GLY A 45 3.56 0.76 -5.88
N LEU A 46 2.52 -0.06 -6.03
CA LEU A 46 1.35 -0.05 -5.16
C LEU A 46 0.62 -1.39 -5.24
N ALA A 47 0.41 -2.03 -4.10
CA ALA A 47 -0.28 -3.32 -3.99
C ALA A 47 -1.74 -3.19 -3.55
N GLY A 48 -2.57 -4.18 -3.89
CA GLY A 48 -3.99 -4.22 -3.53
C GLY A 48 -4.27 -3.98 -2.05
N PRO A 49 -3.57 -4.64 -1.10
CA PRO A 49 -3.75 -4.39 0.34
C PRO A 49 -3.52 -2.94 0.76
N GLN A 50 -2.67 -2.20 0.06
CA GLN A 50 -2.41 -0.78 0.34
C GLN A 50 -3.57 0.16 -0.05
N VAL A 51 -4.55 -0.33 -0.77
CA VAL A 51 -5.78 0.40 -1.16
C VAL A 51 -7.04 -0.32 -0.70
N GLU A 52 -6.96 -1.02 0.42
CA GLU A 52 -8.06 -1.79 1.05
C GLU A 52 -8.66 -2.91 0.17
N LYS A 53 -7.89 -3.39 -0.81
CA LYS A 53 -8.28 -4.52 -1.66
C LYS A 53 -7.45 -5.74 -1.30
N ASN A 54 -8.05 -6.71 -0.61
CA ASN A 54 -7.37 -7.96 -0.23
C ASN A 54 -7.20 -8.90 -1.43
N LEU A 55 -6.64 -8.41 -2.54
CA LEU A 55 -6.46 -9.13 -3.81
C LEU A 55 -4.99 -9.18 -4.20
N ARG A 56 -4.58 -10.31 -4.81
CA ARG A 56 -3.23 -10.48 -5.35
C ARG A 56 -3.06 -9.70 -6.65
N ILE A 57 -2.98 -8.39 -6.52
CA ILE A 57 -2.70 -7.44 -7.59
C ILE A 57 -1.73 -6.39 -7.11
N PHE A 58 -0.77 -6.02 -7.94
CA PHE A 58 0.00 -4.81 -7.74
C PHE A 58 0.31 -4.13 -9.08
N VAL A 59 0.64 -2.86 -9.02
CA VAL A 59 1.10 -2.05 -10.14
C VAL A 59 2.52 -1.57 -9.87
N ALA A 60 3.30 -1.38 -10.95
CA ALA A 60 4.68 -0.93 -10.88
C ALA A 60 5.04 -0.04 -12.07
N MET A 61 5.89 0.95 -11.83
CA MET A 61 6.50 1.80 -12.85
C MET A 61 7.91 2.16 -12.38
N ALA A 62 8.92 1.60 -13.04
CA ALA A 62 10.31 1.90 -12.76
C ALA A 62 10.78 3.17 -13.51
N ASP A 63 12.07 3.37 -13.60
CA ASP A 63 12.73 4.49 -14.29
C ASP A 63 12.60 4.47 -15.83
N ASP A 64 11.99 3.41 -16.37
CA ASP A 64 11.65 3.29 -17.79
C ASP A 64 10.26 3.88 -18.15
N ASP A 65 9.53 4.44 -17.17
CA ASP A 65 8.19 5.00 -17.30
C ASP A 65 7.13 4.03 -17.86
N VAL A 66 7.42 2.73 -17.86
CA VAL A 66 6.48 1.70 -18.35
C VAL A 66 5.55 1.27 -17.21
N LYS A 67 4.27 1.56 -17.37
CA LYS A 67 3.21 1.10 -16.46
C LYS A 67 3.00 -0.40 -16.59
N ARG A 68 3.06 -1.11 -15.49
CA ARG A 68 2.89 -2.57 -15.44
C ARG A 68 1.84 -2.96 -14.41
N VAL A 69 1.03 -3.95 -14.77
CA VAL A 69 0.02 -4.55 -13.89
C VAL A 69 0.36 -6.02 -13.71
N PHE A 70 0.40 -6.47 -12.47
CA PHE A 70 0.68 -7.85 -12.09
C PHE A 70 -0.50 -8.41 -11.31
N ILE A 71 -1.24 -9.33 -11.91
CA ILE A 71 -2.38 -10.01 -11.30
C ILE A 71 -1.99 -11.46 -11.03
N ASN A 72 -2.23 -11.94 -9.83
CA ASN A 72 -1.82 -13.27 -9.34
C ASN A 72 -0.32 -13.55 -9.59
N PRO A 73 0.58 -12.64 -9.24
CA PRO A 73 1.99 -12.81 -9.52
C PRO A 73 2.58 -13.98 -8.72
N GLN A 74 3.60 -14.60 -9.32
CA GLN A 74 4.45 -15.62 -8.70
C GLN A 74 5.91 -15.35 -9.07
N ILE A 75 6.77 -15.13 -8.10
CA ILE A 75 8.22 -15.10 -8.32
C ILE A 75 8.69 -16.55 -8.46
N ILE A 76 9.14 -16.91 -9.66
CA ILE A 76 9.52 -18.28 -10.01
C ILE A 76 11.04 -18.51 -9.97
N LYS A 77 11.82 -17.41 -9.96
CA LYS A 77 13.29 -17.46 -9.88
C LYS A 77 13.81 -16.18 -9.23
N THR A 78 14.87 -16.34 -8.45
CA THR A 78 15.66 -15.23 -7.90
C THR A 78 17.14 -15.46 -8.18
N SER A 79 17.94 -14.40 -8.28
CA SER A 79 19.41 -14.52 -8.34
C SER A 79 19.98 -14.90 -6.97
N GLU A 80 21.20 -15.49 -6.99
CA GLU A 80 22.01 -15.66 -5.78
C GLU A 80 22.68 -14.33 -5.38
N GLU A 81 22.96 -13.48 -6.35
CA GLU A 81 23.46 -12.13 -6.13
C GLU A 81 22.39 -11.28 -5.45
N VAL A 82 22.82 -10.55 -4.43
CA VAL A 82 21.95 -9.66 -3.65
C VAL A 82 22.48 -8.23 -3.70
N GLU A 83 21.57 -7.28 -3.56
CA GLU A 83 21.86 -5.85 -3.46
C GLU A 83 21.20 -5.25 -2.24
N GLU A 84 21.90 -4.34 -1.58
CA GLU A 84 21.37 -3.49 -0.54
C GLU A 84 20.83 -2.21 -1.16
N TYR A 85 19.60 -1.84 -0.81
CA TYR A 85 18.94 -0.64 -1.32
C TYR A 85 18.06 -0.01 -0.26
N GLU A 86 18.04 1.32 -0.16
CA GLU A 86 17.16 2.05 0.74
C GLU A 86 15.73 2.00 0.21
N GLU A 87 14.84 1.32 0.94
CA GLU A 87 13.43 1.21 0.62
C GLU A 87 12.58 2.14 1.48
N GLY A 88 11.50 2.65 0.88
CA GLY A 88 10.39 3.33 1.54
C GLY A 88 9.08 2.75 1.05
N CYS A 89 7.98 3.08 1.71
CA CYS A 89 6.65 2.59 1.37
C CYS A 89 5.60 3.69 1.52
N LEU A 90 4.66 3.78 0.58
CA LEU A 90 3.54 4.72 0.65
C LEU A 90 2.65 4.49 1.88
N SER A 91 2.61 3.25 2.40
CA SER A 91 1.91 2.89 3.64
C SER A 91 2.70 3.25 4.91
N ILE A 92 4.01 3.54 4.80
CA ILE A 92 4.90 3.89 5.92
C ILE A 92 5.66 5.18 5.56
N PRO A 93 4.96 6.32 5.41
CA PRO A 93 5.53 7.54 4.88
C PRO A 93 6.66 8.10 5.75
N GLN A 94 7.70 8.64 5.08
CA GLN A 94 8.87 9.28 5.71
C GLN A 94 9.71 8.34 6.58
N VAL A 95 9.65 7.05 6.32
CA VAL A 95 10.49 6.04 6.98
C VAL A 95 11.19 5.25 5.89
N TYR A 96 12.51 5.09 6.03
CA TYR A 96 13.37 4.42 5.07
C TYR A 96 14.29 3.46 5.81
N GLU A 97 14.60 2.32 5.19
CA GLU A 97 15.48 1.30 5.73
C GLU A 97 16.26 0.64 4.61
N SER A 98 17.50 0.28 4.87
CA SER A 98 18.37 -0.43 3.93
C SER A 98 18.03 -1.92 3.94
N ILE A 99 17.53 -2.41 2.80
CA ILE A 99 17.04 -3.79 2.66
C ILE A 99 17.86 -4.55 1.63
N THR A 100 18.35 -5.71 2.02
CA THR A 100 19.04 -6.64 1.13
C THR A 100 18.04 -7.55 0.43
N ARG A 101 18.07 -7.58 -0.92
CA ARG A 101 17.24 -8.46 -1.75
C ARG A 101 18.02 -9.03 -2.92
N PRO A 102 17.57 -10.18 -3.50
CA PRO A 102 18.06 -10.62 -4.80
C PRO A 102 18.06 -9.51 -5.85
N SER A 103 19.17 -9.37 -6.58
CA SER A 103 19.32 -8.31 -7.60
C SER A 103 18.48 -8.53 -8.85
N ARG A 104 18.07 -9.80 -9.10
CA ARG A 104 17.24 -10.17 -10.24
C ARG A 104 16.14 -11.15 -9.83
N VAL A 105 14.97 -11.01 -10.44
CA VAL A 105 13.84 -11.92 -10.26
C VAL A 105 13.20 -12.25 -11.60
N THR A 106 12.65 -13.46 -11.72
CA THR A 106 11.71 -13.81 -12.79
C THR A 106 10.33 -13.97 -12.20
N VAL A 107 9.35 -13.23 -12.71
CA VAL A 107 7.97 -13.25 -12.25
C VAL A 107 7.03 -13.70 -13.35
N GLN A 108 6.07 -14.56 -13.01
CA GLN A 108 4.90 -14.89 -13.85
C GLN A 108 3.67 -14.21 -13.27
N ALA A 109 2.82 -13.65 -14.13
CA ALA A 109 1.58 -12.99 -13.73
C ALA A 109 0.57 -12.94 -14.88
N LEU A 110 -0.65 -12.48 -14.60
CA LEU A 110 -1.57 -12.01 -15.63
C LEU A 110 -1.46 -10.48 -15.73
N ASN A 111 -1.58 -9.97 -16.97
CA ASN A 111 -1.68 -8.53 -17.20
C ASN A 111 -3.14 -8.04 -17.05
N GLU A 112 -3.39 -6.74 -17.30
CA GLU A 112 -4.71 -6.12 -17.24
C GLU A 112 -5.74 -6.71 -18.24
N LYS A 113 -5.26 -7.44 -19.26
CA LYS A 113 -6.12 -8.15 -20.23
C LYS A 113 -6.38 -9.60 -19.83
N GLY A 114 -5.90 -10.04 -18.66
CA GLY A 114 -5.98 -11.43 -18.23
C GLY A 114 -5.07 -12.39 -19.00
N ARG A 115 -4.07 -11.88 -19.72
CA ARG A 115 -3.10 -12.68 -20.48
C ARG A 115 -1.89 -13.01 -19.62
N PRO A 116 -1.46 -14.28 -19.58
CA PRO A 116 -0.26 -14.65 -18.85
C PRO A 116 0.99 -14.07 -19.52
N PHE A 117 1.94 -13.67 -18.71
CA PHE A 117 3.28 -13.26 -19.15
C PHE A 117 4.34 -13.70 -18.13
N THR A 118 5.57 -13.78 -18.61
CA THR A 118 6.76 -13.97 -17.79
C THR A 118 7.70 -12.80 -18.02
N LEU A 119 8.25 -12.24 -16.97
CA LEU A 119 9.15 -11.10 -17.01
C LEU A 119 10.41 -11.38 -16.17
N ASP A 120 11.57 -11.23 -16.81
CA ASP A 120 12.85 -11.13 -16.12
C ASP A 120 13.08 -9.65 -15.75
N ALA A 121 13.38 -9.39 -14.51
CA ALA A 121 13.59 -8.03 -14.00
C ALA A 121 14.90 -7.95 -13.21
N ASP A 122 15.57 -6.82 -13.34
CA ASP A 122 16.75 -6.43 -12.59
C ASP A 122 16.62 -4.99 -12.05
N GLY A 123 17.62 -4.51 -11.33
CA GLY A 123 17.71 -3.15 -10.82
C GLY A 123 16.45 -2.71 -10.05
N LEU A 124 15.99 -1.49 -10.31
CA LEU A 124 14.84 -0.91 -9.62
C LEU A 124 13.56 -1.72 -9.84
N LEU A 125 13.33 -2.25 -11.04
CA LEU A 125 12.12 -3.03 -11.32
C LEU A 125 12.08 -4.33 -10.49
N ALA A 126 13.22 -5.04 -10.36
CA ALA A 126 13.30 -6.23 -9.50
C ALA A 126 13.04 -5.89 -8.03
N ARG A 127 13.50 -4.73 -7.58
CA ARG A 127 13.26 -4.21 -6.22
C ARG A 127 11.79 -3.96 -5.97
N ILE A 128 11.13 -3.23 -6.87
CA ILE A 128 9.69 -2.93 -6.78
C ILE A 128 8.86 -4.22 -6.77
N ILE A 129 9.11 -5.14 -7.71
CA ILE A 129 8.39 -6.41 -7.79
C ILE A 129 8.45 -7.18 -6.47
N GLN A 130 9.63 -7.26 -5.84
CA GLN A 130 9.78 -7.97 -4.56
C GLN A 130 9.09 -7.24 -3.41
N HIS A 131 9.14 -5.92 -3.39
CA HIS A 131 8.47 -5.09 -2.39
C HIS A 131 6.95 -5.26 -2.46
N GLU A 132 6.37 -5.13 -3.66
CA GLU A 132 4.93 -5.25 -3.86
C GLU A 132 4.44 -6.70 -3.67
N TYR A 133 5.26 -7.68 -4.02
CA TYR A 133 4.97 -9.09 -3.79
C TYR A 133 4.87 -9.40 -2.29
N ASP A 134 5.76 -8.84 -1.46
CA ASP A 134 5.71 -8.97 -0.01
C ASP A 134 4.37 -8.47 0.55
N HIS A 135 3.87 -7.34 0.08
CA HIS A 135 2.55 -6.82 0.48
C HIS A 135 1.42 -7.82 0.25
N LEU A 136 1.49 -8.63 -0.84
CA LEU A 136 0.49 -9.66 -1.12
C LEU A 136 0.55 -10.84 -0.14
N ASP A 137 1.65 -11.00 0.56
CA ASP A 137 1.83 -12.04 1.59
C ASP A 137 1.75 -11.47 3.03
N GLY A 138 1.35 -10.20 3.17
CA GLY A 138 1.22 -9.51 4.46
C GLY A 138 2.57 -9.15 5.11
N ILE A 139 3.64 -9.11 4.32
CA ILE A 139 5.00 -8.76 4.73
C ILE A 139 5.27 -7.30 4.35
N LEU A 140 5.91 -6.55 5.22
CA LEU A 140 6.34 -5.19 4.97
C LEU A 140 7.88 -5.13 4.87
N TYR A 141 8.41 -4.14 4.13
CA TYR A 141 9.87 -4.03 3.98
C TYR A 141 10.61 -3.92 5.31
N ILE A 142 10.01 -3.31 6.33
CA ILE A 142 10.57 -3.22 7.69
C ILE A 142 10.80 -4.59 8.33
N ASP A 143 10.04 -5.62 7.94
CA ASP A 143 10.22 -7.00 8.44
C ASP A 143 11.44 -7.68 7.82
N ARG A 144 11.99 -7.12 6.75
CA ARG A 144 13.21 -7.60 6.07
C ARG A 144 14.49 -6.97 6.61
N GLY A 145 14.37 -5.87 7.31
CA GLY A 145 15.46 -5.11 7.89
C GLY A 145 15.75 -5.46 9.35
N ASP A 146 16.20 -4.46 10.10
CA ASP A 146 16.50 -4.60 11.52
C ASP A 146 15.23 -4.73 12.37
N LYS A 147 15.21 -5.76 13.24
CA LYS A 147 14.05 -6.06 14.07
C LYS A 147 13.69 -4.92 15.05
N ASP A 148 14.70 -4.31 15.67
CA ASP A 148 14.47 -3.20 16.61
C ASP A 148 13.92 -1.97 15.88
N PHE A 149 14.35 -1.76 14.63
CA PHE A 149 13.82 -0.70 13.77
C PHE A 149 12.34 -0.97 13.43
N ALA A 150 12.00 -2.19 13.05
CA ALA A 150 10.61 -2.58 12.77
C ALA A 150 9.70 -2.34 13.98
N GLU A 151 10.08 -2.83 15.17
CA GLU A 151 9.32 -2.66 16.40
C GLU A 151 9.12 -1.18 16.77
N LYS A 152 10.17 -0.36 16.67
CA LYS A 152 10.10 1.10 16.93
C LYS A 152 9.17 1.80 15.94
N THR A 153 9.26 1.43 14.66
CA THR A 153 8.42 2.00 13.60
C THR A 153 6.94 1.66 13.84
N GLU A 154 6.61 0.41 14.11
CA GLU A 154 5.25 -0.01 14.43
C GLU A 154 4.69 0.71 15.67
N ALA A 155 5.47 0.78 16.74
CA ALA A 155 5.08 1.50 17.96
C ALA A 155 4.83 2.99 17.69
N GLN A 156 5.65 3.63 16.85
CA GLN A 156 5.48 5.03 16.46
C GLN A 156 4.18 5.26 15.67
N PHE A 157 3.88 4.41 14.70
CA PHE A 157 2.66 4.53 13.89
C PHE A 157 1.41 4.25 14.73
N LYS A 158 1.42 3.23 15.58
CA LYS A 158 0.35 2.95 16.53
C LYS A 158 0.05 4.19 17.40
N LYS A 159 1.08 4.81 17.98
CA LYS A 159 0.94 6.01 18.80
C LYS A 159 0.41 7.23 18.02
N ARG A 160 0.79 7.35 16.73
CA ARG A 160 0.24 8.39 15.83
C ARG A 160 -1.24 8.16 15.57
N ALA A 161 -1.65 6.92 15.27
CA ALA A 161 -3.04 6.55 15.03
C ALA A 161 -3.92 6.79 16.27
N GLU A 162 -3.47 6.39 17.47
CA GLU A 162 -4.18 6.63 18.71
C GLU A 162 -4.39 8.14 18.97
N ARG A 163 -3.34 8.95 18.75
CA ARG A 163 -3.43 10.42 18.89
C ARG A 163 -4.39 11.05 17.88
N ALA A 164 -4.39 10.56 16.64
CA ALA A 164 -5.30 11.04 15.59
C ALA A 164 -6.76 10.70 15.95
N ALA A 165 -7.03 9.46 16.39
CA ALA A 165 -8.34 9.03 16.83
C ALA A 165 -8.86 9.83 18.02
N GLN A 166 -8.00 10.12 19.00
CA GLN A 166 -8.35 10.97 20.16
C GLN A 166 -8.72 12.39 19.72
N LYS A 167 -7.91 13.02 18.86
CA LYS A 167 -8.20 14.36 18.33
C LYS A 167 -9.51 14.41 17.54
N ALA A 168 -9.80 13.35 16.76
CA ALA A 168 -11.07 13.24 16.01
C ALA A 168 -12.28 13.20 16.96
N LYS A 169 -12.22 12.36 18.02
CA LYS A 169 -13.27 12.28 19.05
C LYS A 169 -13.48 13.63 19.76
N GLU A 170 -12.42 14.32 20.12
CA GLU A 170 -12.50 15.64 20.76
C GLU A 170 -13.13 16.70 19.83
N LYS A 171 -12.75 16.68 18.55
CA LYS A 171 -13.34 17.57 17.52
C LYS A 171 -14.83 17.30 17.35
N GLU A 172 -15.23 16.05 17.27
CA GLU A 172 -16.64 15.65 17.16
C GLU A 172 -17.44 16.06 18.39
N ALA A 173 -16.91 15.82 19.60
CA ALA A 173 -17.55 16.24 20.83
C ALA A 173 -17.72 17.78 20.93
N LYS A 174 -16.72 18.55 20.47
CA LYS A 174 -16.83 20.01 20.37
C LYS A 174 -17.91 20.44 19.37
N ALA A 175 -17.95 19.81 18.20
CA ALA A 175 -18.96 20.10 17.17
C ALA A 175 -20.38 19.80 17.67
N ARG A 176 -20.60 18.68 18.36
CA ARG A 176 -21.90 18.34 18.98
C ARG A 176 -22.32 19.38 20.02
N LYS A 177 -21.40 19.85 20.89
CA LYS A 177 -21.69 20.89 21.90
C LYS A 177 -22.07 22.23 21.23
N ILE A 178 -21.40 22.61 20.14
CA ILE A 178 -21.74 23.85 19.39
C ILE A 178 -23.10 23.71 18.74
N ALA A 179 -23.40 22.59 18.06
CA ALA A 179 -24.68 22.33 17.43
C ALA A 179 -25.84 22.39 18.45
N ALA A 180 -25.67 21.76 19.63
CA ALA A 180 -26.65 21.81 20.71
C ALA A 180 -26.90 23.23 21.21
N LYS A 181 -25.86 24.07 21.36
CA LYS A 181 -26.00 25.48 21.75
C LYS A 181 -26.76 26.32 20.71
N ILE A 182 -26.51 26.07 19.43
CA ILE A 182 -27.19 26.77 18.33
C ILE A 182 -28.68 26.39 18.34
N ALA A 183 -29.01 25.09 18.40
CA ALA A 183 -30.38 24.60 18.46
C ALA A 183 -31.16 25.17 19.67
N ALA A 184 -30.52 25.20 20.84
CA ALA A 184 -31.13 25.77 22.03
C ALA A 184 -31.39 27.30 21.92
N LYS A 185 -30.53 28.02 21.19
CA LYS A 185 -30.69 29.46 20.95
C LYS A 185 -31.81 29.75 19.95
N GLU A 186 -31.96 28.93 18.92
CA GLU A 186 -33.03 29.02 17.93
C GLU A 186 -34.39 28.72 18.53
N ALA A 187 -34.49 27.64 19.35
CA ALA A 187 -35.73 27.31 20.06
C ALA A 187 -36.23 28.41 20.99
N LYS A 188 -35.31 29.22 21.59
CA LYS A 188 -35.67 30.37 22.43
C LYS A 188 -36.09 31.63 21.64
N LYS A 189 -35.82 31.68 20.34
CA LYS A 189 -36.26 32.83 19.47
C LYS A 189 -37.63 32.61 18.85
N THR A 190 -38.15 31.37 18.90
CA THR A 190 -39.43 30.98 18.30
C THR A 190 -40.58 30.95 19.33
N GLN A 191 -40.27 31.26 20.60
CA GLN A 191 -41.22 31.49 21.67
C GLN A 191 -41.35 33.00 21.97
#